data_9c99789604b7b7d130886114289a673b
#
_entry.id   9c99789604b7b7d130886114289a673b
#
_cell.length_a   1.000
_cell.length_b   1.000
_cell.length_c   1.000
_cell.angle_alpha   90.00
_cell.angle_beta   90.00
_cell.angle_gamma   90.00
#
_symmetry.space_group_name_H-M   'P 1'
#
loop_
_entity.id
_entity.type
_entity.pdbx_description
1 polymer ?
#
loop_
_entity_poly.entity_id
_entity_poly.type
_entity_poly.pdbx_seq_one_letter_code
_entity_poly.pdbx_strand_id
1 'polypeptide(L)'
;MEIDEDDNNQLYATGLGKIASFYYLQHLTARHFARTIVPTLSIAELMQILTEAEEFAELPVRHNEDNENEHLAKQMPLEVDSRQYDSPAVKAHLLLQCHMHRGVLPSSDYLLDTKTVMDNAARVIQSMIDISAEMGHLTIVIRLVRLLQVNRPRLKIFRNHKIMWNPKPAKIS
;
A
#
# COMPACT_ATOMS: atom_id res chain seq x y z
N MET A 1 -6.08 -16.59 16.30
CA MET A 1 -5.96 -17.87 17.00
C MET A 1 -7.37 -18.36 17.27
N GLU A 2 -7.66 -19.58 16.89
CA GLU A 2 -8.91 -20.28 17.20
C GLU A 2 -8.61 -21.34 18.24
N ILE A 3 -9.53 -21.54 19.17
CA ILE A 3 -9.45 -22.58 20.21
C ILE A 3 -10.26 -23.73 19.69
N ASP A 4 -9.71 -24.94 19.73
CA ASP A 4 -10.46 -26.16 19.44
C ASP A 4 -11.43 -26.40 20.61
N GLU A 5 -12.73 -26.47 20.31
CA GLU A 5 -13.78 -26.69 21.34
C GLU A 5 -13.72 -28.10 21.93
N ASP A 6 -13.13 -29.07 21.22
CA ASP A 6 -13.04 -30.48 21.67
C ASP A 6 -11.76 -30.76 22.48
N ASP A 7 -10.72 -29.90 22.37
CA ASP A 7 -9.47 -30.04 23.13
C ASP A 7 -9.02 -28.67 23.67
N ASN A 8 -9.50 -28.32 24.85
CA ASN A 8 -9.40 -27.02 25.52
C ASN A 8 -7.97 -26.45 25.69
N ASN A 9 -6.93 -27.12 25.19
CA ASN A 9 -5.53 -26.73 25.34
C ASN A 9 -4.78 -26.58 24.02
N GLN A 10 -5.39 -26.82 22.86
CA GLN A 10 -4.70 -26.65 21.58
C GLN A 10 -5.11 -25.35 20.90
N LEU A 11 -4.10 -24.52 20.57
CA LEU A 11 -4.27 -23.26 19.85
C LEU A 11 -3.84 -23.45 18.41
N TYR A 12 -4.75 -23.21 17.47
CA TYR A 12 -4.45 -23.25 16.05
C TYR A 12 -4.26 -21.86 15.47
N ALA A 13 -3.27 -21.72 14.58
CA ALA A 13 -3.07 -20.49 13.84
C ALA A 13 -4.10 -20.39 12.71
N THR A 14 -4.88 -19.31 12.70
CA THR A 14 -5.78 -18.98 11.58
C THR A 14 -5.00 -18.71 10.28
N GLY A 15 -5.64 -18.81 9.11
CA GLY A 15 -5.04 -18.43 7.82
C GLY A 15 -4.42 -17.02 7.85
N LEU A 16 -5.19 -16.06 8.35
CA LEU A 16 -4.72 -14.68 8.55
C LEU A 16 -3.48 -14.58 9.47
N GLY A 17 -3.47 -15.35 10.56
CA GLY A 17 -2.33 -15.40 11.48
C GLY A 17 -1.06 -15.97 10.86
N LYS A 18 -1.20 -16.99 9.99
CA LYS A 18 -0.09 -17.57 9.23
C LYS A 18 0.48 -16.57 8.24
N ILE A 19 -0.38 -15.85 7.50
CA ILE A 19 0.04 -14.80 6.56
C ILE A 19 0.75 -13.67 7.31
N ALA A 20 0.18 -13.18 8.40
CA ALA A 20 0.79 -12.12 9.21
C ALA A 20 2.18 -12.52 9.71
N SER A 21 2.35 -13.75 10.20
CA SER A 21 3.64 -14.28 10.63
C SER A 21 4.64 -14.43 9.48
N PHE A 22 4.21 -14.95 8.33
CA PHE A 22 5.07 -15.15 7.16
C PHE A 22 5.64 -13.84 6.61
N TYR A 23 4.81 -12.79 6.56
CA TYR A 23 5.22 -11.48 6.06
C TYR A 23 5.74 -10.54 7.15
N TYR A 24 5.85 -10.98 8.40
CA TYR A 24 6.24 -10.14 9.54
C TYR A 24 5.37 -8.87 9.64
N LEU A 25 4.05 -9.05 9.46
CA LEU A 25 3.10 -7.95 9.61
C LEU A 25 2.72 -7.74 11.07
N GLN A 26 2.47 -6.50 11.42
CA GLN A 26 1.78 -6.20 12.67
C GLN A 26 0.34 -6.76 12.63
N HIS A 27 -0.13 -7.26 13.76
CA HIS A 27 -1.47 -7.85 13.83
C HIS A 27 -2.59 -6.84 13.52
N LEU A 28 -2.35 -5.55 13.79
CA LEU A 28 -3.26 -4.45 13.45
C LEU A 28 -3.39 -4.30 11.94
N THR A 29 -2.29 -4.33 11.20
CA THR A 29 -2.28 -4.30 9.73
C THR A 29 -3.05 -5.47 9.13
N ALA A 30 -2.78 -6.70 9.57
CA ALA A 30 -3.49 -7.87 9.06
C ALA A 30 -5.01 -7.79 9.33
N ARG A 31 -5.39 -7.32 10.52
CA ARG A 31 -6.79 -7.11 10.90
C ARG A 31 -7.44 -5.97 10.09
N HIS A 32 -6.69 -4.89 9.84
CA HIS A 32 -7.15 -3.78 9.01
C HIS A 32 -7.47 -4.28 7.61
N PHE A 33 -6.55 -4.99 6.97
CA PHE A 33 -6.74 -5.52 5.62
C PHE A 33 -7.93 -6.48 5.53
N ALA A 34 -8.06 -7.40 6.48
CA ALA A 34 -9.19 -8.36 6.50
C ALA A 34 -10.56 -7.68 6.64
N ARG A 35 -10.62 -6.45 7.18
CA ARG A 35 -11.87 -5.70 7.36
C ARG A 35 -12.17 -4.74 6.23
N THR A 36 -11.13 -4.15 5.65
CA THR A 36 -11.29 -3.06 4.66
C THR A 36 -11.27 -3.55 3.22
N ILE A 37 -10.58 -4.67 2.93
CA ILE A 37 -10.49 -5.17 1.56
C ILE A 37 -11.81 -5.84 1.16
N VAL A 38 -12.51 -5.18 0.23
CA VAL A 38 -13.75 -5.68 -0.39
C VAL A 38 -13.60 -5.79 -1.92
N PRO A 39 -14.39 -6.65 -2.61
CA PRO A 39 -14.20 -6.94 -4.04
C PRO A 39 -14.32 -5.74 -4.98
N THR A 40 -14.97 -4.67 -4.54
CA THR A 40 -15.29 -3.49 -5.37
C THR A 40 -14.17 -2.44 -5.40
N LEU A 41 -13.18 -2.50 -4.50
CA LEU A 41 -12.15 -1.47 -4.35
C LEU A 41 -11.36 -1.23 -5.64
N SER A 42 -11.16 0.04 -5.97
CA SER A 42 -10.27 0.52 -7.02
C SER A 42 -8.80 0.37 -6.62
N ILE A 43 -7.89 0.55 -7.59
CA ILE A 43 -6.44 0.57 -7.30
C ILE A 43 -6.07 1.77 -6.41
N ALA A 44 -6.76 2.91 -6.56
CA ALA A 44 -6.52 4.09 -5.73
C ALA A 44 -6.86 3.82 -4.25
N GLU A 45 -8.03 3.22 -4.00
CA GLU A 45 -8.44 2.82 -2.65
C GLU A 45 -7.51 1.76 -2.06
N LEU A 46 -7.06 0.80 -2.87
CA LEU A 46 -6.08 -0.21 -2.43
C LEU A 46 -4.72 0.42 -2.08
N MET A 47 -4.29 1.47 -2.78
CA MET A 47 -3.09 2.22 -2.42
C MET A 47 -3.27 2.98 -1.10
N GLN A 48 -4.44 3.55 -0.86
CA GLN A 48 -4.74 4.20 0.41
C GLN A 48 -4.68 3.21 1.56
N ILE A 49 -5.40 2.07 1.46
CA ILE A 49 -5.39 1.01 2.46
C ILE A 49 -3.96 0.47 2.70
N LEU A 50 -3.16 0.33 1.64
CA LEU A 50 -1.76 -0.07 1.74
C LEU A 50 -0.96 0.88 2.65
N THR A 51 -1.12 2.17 2.47
CA THR A 51 -0.32 3.18 3.19
C THR A 51 -0.82 3.47 4.61
N GLU A 52 -2.03 3.03 4.95
CA GLU A 52 -2.57 3.01 6.31
C GLU A 52 -2.02 1.86 7.18
N ALA A 53 -1.18 0.99 6.60
CA ALA A 53 -0.55 -0.11 7.34
C ALA A 53 0.43 0.42 8.40
N GLU A 54 0.44 -0.21 9.57
CA GLU A 54 1.32 0.16 10.69
C GLU A 54 2.82 0.11 10.35
N GLU A 55 3.17 -0.62 9.29
CA GLU A 55 4.52 -0.70 8.75
C GLU A 55 5.04 0.63 8.20
N PHE A 56 4.17 1.60 7.96
CA PHE A 56 4.51 2.95 7.54
C PHE A 56 4.38 3.99 8.66
N ALA A 57 3.85 3.63 9.82
CA ALA A 57 3.62 4.56 10.93
C ALA A 57 4.92 5.20 11.46
N GLU A 58 6.06 4.49 11.34
CA GLU A 58 7.37 4.99 11.76
C GLU A 58 8.08 5.85 10.70
N LEU A 59 7.47 6.08 9.54
CA LEU A 59 8.05 6.96 8.52
C LEU A 59 8.17 8.39 9.06
N PRO A 60 9.38 8.97 9.10
CA PRO A 60 9.55 10.28 9.69
C PRO A 60 8.86 11.36 8.84
N VAL A 61 8.07 12.21 9.48
CA VAL A 61 7.60 13.47 8.92
C VAL A 61 8.28 14.60 9.68
N ARG A 62 9.16 15.32 8.99
CA ARG A 62 9.99 16.36 9.59
C ARG A 62 9.25 17.70 9.62
N HIS A 63 9.74 18.60 10.43
CA HIS A 63 9.18 19.96 10.50
C HIS A 63 9.21 20.63 9.10
N ASN A 64 8.10 21.25 8.70
CA ASN A 64 7.85 21.87 7.38
C ASN A 64 7.69 20.92 6.17
N GLU A 65 7.75 19.59 6.35
CA GLU A 65 7.45 18.67 5.24
C GLU A 65 5.97 18.66 4.83
N ASP A 66 5.07 19.16 5.68
CA ASP A 66 3.66 19.40 5.36
C ASP A 66 3.49 20.25 4.09
N ASN A 67 4.23 21.36 3.98
CA ASN A 67 4.23 22.23 2.80
C ASN A 67 4.80 21.52 1.57
N GLU A 68 5.87 20.73 1.73
CA GLU A 68 6.47 19.96 0.64
C GLU A 68 5.53 18.85 0.18
N ASN A 69 4.86 18.18 1.12
CA ASN A 69 3.84 17.16 0.83
C ASN A 69 2.64 17.76 0.11
N GLU A 70 2.18 18.96 0.49
CA GLU A 70 1.13 19.69 -0.22
C GLU A 70 1.54 20.01 -1.68
N HIS A 71 2.76 20.49 -1.86
CA HIS A 71 3.30 20.76 -3.20
C HIS A 71 3.40 19.48 -4.04
N LEU A 72 3.87 18.39 -3.45
CA LEU A 72 3.96 17.10 -4.12
C LEU A 72 2.57 16.57 -4.48
N ALA A 73 1.59 16.68 -3.57
CA ALA A 73 0.21 16.25 -3.79
C ALA A 73 -0.44 16.92 -5.00
N LYS A 74 -0.18 18.21 -5.24
CA LYS A 74 -0.69 18.95 -6.41
C LYS A 74 -0.17 18.40 -7.75
N GLN A 75 0.94 17.67 -7.74
CA GLN A 75 1.56 17.08 -8.94
C GLN A 75 1.14 15.61 -9.13
N MET A 76 0.54 14.99 -8.13
CA MET A 76 0.19 13.57 -8.15
C MET A 76 -1.22 13.35 -8.68
N PRO A 77 -1.47 12.21 -9.37
CA PRO A 77 -2.77 11.94 -10.00
C PRO A 77 -3.85 11.50 -9.03
N LEU A 78 -3.47 10.91 -7.88
CA LEU A 78 -4.42 10.47 -6.87
C LEU A 78 -4.47 11.49 -5.75
N GLU A 79 -5.69 11.88 -5.40
CA GLU A 79 -5.92 12.80 -4.28
C GLU A 79 -5.59 12.11 -2.95
N VAL A 80 -5.07 12.89 -2.02
CA VAL A 80 -4.81 12.50 -0.63
C VAL A 80 -5.56 13.44 0.31
N ASP A 81 -5.77 13.04 1.56
CA ASP A 81 -6.44 13.91 2.54
C ASP A 81 -5.59 15.16 2.84
N SER A 82 -6.08 16.31 2.37
CA SER A 82 -5.42 17.61 2.53
C SER A 82 -5.28 18.08 3.98
N ARG A 83 -5.96 17.42 4.93
CA ARG A 83 -5.88 17.76 6.35
C ARG A 83 -4.76 17.01 7.07
N GLN A 84 -4.09 16.07 6.39
CA GLN A 84 -3.16 15.14 7.01
C GLN A 84 -1.80 15.09 6.30
N TYR A 85 -1.35 16.23 5.75
CA TYR A 85 -0.02 16.31 5.10
C TYR A 85 1.16 16.05 6.06
N ASP A 86 0.91 16.12 7.36
CA ASP A 86 1.81 15.78 8.44
C ASP A 86 1.77 14.28 8.83
N SER A 87 0.91 13.49 8.17
CA SER A 87 0.76 12.05 8.45
C SER A 87 1.78 11.21 7.71
N PRO A 88 2.42 10.22 8.39
CA PRO A 88 3.27 9.22 7.74
C PRO A 88 2.57 8.46 6.61
N ALA A 89 1.29 8.12 6.77
CA ALA A 89 0.50 7.41 5.77
C ALA A 89 0.32 8.24 4.49
N VAL A 90 0.00 9.53 4.61
CA VAL A 90 -0.12 10.45 3.46
C VAL A 90 1.24 10.64 2.79
N LYS A 91 2.31 10.83 3.55
CA LYS A 91 3.66 10.91 3.00
C LYS A 91 4.04 9.63 2.24
N ALA A 92 3.78 8.45 2.82
CA ALA A 92 4.03 7.17 2.16
C ALA A 92 3.25 7.06 0.84
N HIS A 93 1.99 7.49 0.82
CA HIS A 93 1.13 7.48 -0.37
C HIS A 93 1.69 8.41 -1.47
N LEU A 94 2.11 9.61 -1.12
CA LEU A 94 2.72 10.55 -2.06
C LEU A 94 4.05 10.01 -2.63
N LEU A 95 4.89 9.42 -1.78
CA LEU A 95 6.17 8.83 -2.22
C LEU A 95 5.96 7.64 -3.17
N LEU A 96 4.98 6.77 -2.91
CA LEU A 96 4.60 5.68 -3.81
C LEU A 96 4.12 6.22 -5.16
N GLN A 97 3.24 7.21 -5.17
CA GLN A 97 2.78 7.85 -6.40
C GLN A 97 3.94 8.49 -7.16
N CYS A 98 4.77 9.28 -6.48
CA CYS A 98 5.93 9.95 -7.07
C CYS A 98 6.87 8.94 -7.73
N HIS A 99 7.15 7.81 -7.05
CA HIS A 99 7.97 6.74 -7.62
C HIS A 99 7.35 6.13 -8.87
N MET A 100 6.06 5.82 -8.85
CA MET A 100 5.33 5.22 -9.99
C MET A 100 5.26 6.16 -11.19
N HIS A 101 5.10 7.45 -10.95
CA HIS A 101 5.04 8.51 -11.98
C HIS A 101 6.42 9.03 -12.41
N ARG A 102 7.49 8.58 -11.75
CA ARG A 102 8.85 9.14 -11.95
C ARG A 102 8.90 10.65 -11.73
N GLY A 103 8.16 11.10 -10.73
CA GLY A 103 8.15 12.49 -10.32
C GLY A 103 9.49 12.93 -9.72
N VAL A 104 9.63 14.22 -9.54
CA VAL A 104 10.80 14.81 -8.88
C VAL A 104 10.50 14.88 -7.39
N LEU A 105 11.42 14.37 -6.57
CA LEU A 105 11.33 14.46 -5.12
C LEU A 105 11.75 15.86 -4.64
N PRO A 106 11.12 16.40 -3.58
CA PRO A 106 11.41 17.75 -3.09
C PRO A 106 12.84 17.91 -2.56
N SER A 107 13.36 16.90 -1.86
CA SER A 107 14.68 16.95 -1.25
C SER A 107 15.39 15.59 -1.25
N SER A 108 16.68 15.58 -0.85
CA SER A 108 17.47 14.35 -0.72
C SER A 108 16.93 13.40 0.36
N ASP A 109 16.33 13.95 1.40
CA ASP A 109 15.76 13.17 2.51
C ASP A 109 14.58 12.31 2.03
N TYR A 110 13.77 12.86 1.13
CA TYR A 110 12.69 12.13 0.47
C TYR A 110 13.18 10.92 -0.33
N LEU A 111 14.40 10.94 -0.83
CA LEU A 111 14.98 9.80 -1.54
C LEU A 111 15.20 8.61 -0.60
N LEU A 112 15.71 8.87 0.60
CA LEU A 112 15.91 7.83 1.62
C LEU A 112 14.56 7.29 2.12
N ASP A 113 13.63 8.20 2.41
CA ASP A 113 12.29 7.85 2.84
C ASP A 113 11.55 7.03 1.76
N THR A 114 11.69 7.41 0.49
CA THR A 114 11.13 6.63 -0.65
C THR A 114 11.69 5.22 -0.69
N LYS A 115 13.00 5.03 -0.46
CA LYS A 115 13.59 3.69 -0.43
C LYS A 115 12.96 2.85 0.70
N THR A 116 12.83 3.39 1.88
CA THR A 116 12.20 2.72 3.03
C THR A 116 10.74 2.34 2.73
N VAL A 117 9.99 3.26 2.12
CA VAL A 117 8.60 3.00 1.71
C VAL A 117 8.53 1.89 0.67
N MET A 118 9.40 1.89 -0.33
CA MET A 118 9.42 0.89 -1.39
C MET A 118 9.78 -0.51 -0.88
N ASP A 119 10.75 -0.61 0.02
CA ASP A 119 11.16 -1.87 0.64
C ASP A 119 10.02 -2.51 1.46
N ASN A 120 9.27 -1.71 2.21
CA ASN A 120 8.08 -2.15 2.93
C ASN A 120 6.89 -2.44 2.01
N ALA A 121 6.60 -1.56 1.05
CA ALA A 121 5.43 -1.67 0.19
C ALA A 121 5.38 -3.00 -0.58
N ALA A 122 6.52 -3.50 -1.09
CA ALA A 122 6.54 -4.76 -1.82
C ALA A 122 6.08 -5.94 -0.95
N ARG A 123 6.53 -5.99 0.30
CA ARG A 123 6.18 -7.02 1.29
C ARG A 123 4.71 -6.90 1.70
N VAL A 124 4.26 -5.69 1.97
CA VAL A 124 2.88 -5.44 2.40
C VAL A 124 1.88 -5.71 1.28
N ILE A 125 2.18 -5.34 0.01
CA ILE A 125 1.33 -5.68 -1.14
C ILE A 125 1.22 -7.20 -1.31
N GLN A 126 2.32 -7.95 -1.14
CA GLN A 126 2.28 -9.41 -1.21
C GLN A 126 1.37 -10.01 -0.15
N SER A 127 1.41 -9.51 1.07
CA SER A 127 0.49 -9.95 2.13
C SER A 127 -0.97 -9.61 1.84
N MET A 128 -1.25 -8.42 1.25
CA MET A 128 -2.59 -8.07 0.79
C MET A 128 -3.10 -9.04 -0.28
N ILE A 129 -2.22 -9.50 -1.19
CA ILE A 129 -2.57 -10.50 -2.21
C ILE A 129 -3.00 -11.81 -1.54
N ASP A 130 -2.21 -12.32 -0.59
CA ASP A 130 -2.50 -13.59 0.08
C ASP A 130 -3.77 -13.49 0.95
N ILE A 131 -3.95 -12.38 1.68
CA ILE A 131 -5.18 -12.12 2.44
C ILE A 131 -6.40 -12.07 1.51
N SER A 132 -6.28 -11.38 0.37
CA SER A 132 -7.37 -11.29 -0.62
C SER A 132 -7.67 -12.64 -1.25
N ALA A 133 -6.67 -13.47 -1.48
CA ALA A 133 -6.82 -14.83 -2.00
C ALA A 133 -7.51 -15.74 -0.99
N GLU A 134 -7.13 -15.67 0.28
CA GLU A 134 -7.79 -16.41 1.38
C GLU A 134 -9.27 -16.03 1.52
N MET A 135 -9.60 -14.76 1.26
CA MET A 135 -10.97 -14.25 1.27
C MET A 135 -11.74 -14.56 -0.04
N GLY A 136 -11.10 -15.14 -1.06
CA GLY A 136 -11.72 -15.42 -2.36
C GLY A 136 -11.91 -14.19 -3.27
N HIS A 137 -11.26 -13.07 -2.99
CA HIS A 137 -11.41 -11.81 -3.73
C HIS A 137 -10.49 -11.75 -4.97
N LEU A 138 -10.69 -12.62 -5.97
CA LEU A 138 -9.83 -12.76 -7.14
C LEU A 138 -9.61 -11.44 -7.91
N THR A 139 -10.64 -10.60 -8.02
CA THR A 139 -10.54 -9.30 -8.69
C THR A 139 -9.52 -8.39 -8.00
N ILE A 140 -9.48 -8.40 -6.67
CA ILE A 140 -8.53 -7.64 -5.87
C ILE A 140 -7.12 -8.20 -6.04
N VAL A 141 -6.97 -9.53 -6.01
CA VAL A 141 -5.68 -10.20 -6.26
C VAL A 141 -5.07 -9.71 -7.58
N ILE A 142 -5.85 -9.67 -8.66
CA ILE A 142 -5.36 -9.19 -9.97
C ILE A 142 -4.95 -7.71 -9.91
N ARG A 143 -5.72 -6.86 -9.22
CA ARG A 143 -5.39 -5.43 -9.04
C ARG A 143 -4.11 -5.24 -8.25
N LEU A 144 -3.93 -5.98 -7.16
CA LEU A 144 -2.73 -5.93 -6.31
C LEU A 144 -1.49 -6.47 -7.03
N VAL A 145 -1.61 -7.54 -7.80
CA VAL A 145 -0.50 -8.05 -8.65
C VAL A 145 -0.05 -6.98 -9.65
N ARG A 146 -0.97 -6.27 -10.28
CA ARG A 146 -0.63 -5.14 -11.16
C ARG A 146 0.07 -4.02 -10.40
N LEU A 147 -0.41 -3.66 -9.22
CA LEU A 147 0.21 -2.67 -8.35
C LEU A 147 1.64 -3.08 -7.97
N LEU A 148 1.85 -4.34 -7.59
CA LEU A 148 3.16 -4.90 -7.28
C LEU A 148 4.12 -4.84 -8.46
N GLN A 149 3.64 -5.12 -9.68
CA GLN A 149 4.46 -5.06 -10.90
C GLN A 149 4.95 -3.65 -11.22
N VAL A 150 4.11 -2.64 -11.00
CA VAL A 150 4.48 -1.23 -11.19
C VAL A 150 5.46 -0.77 -10.10
N ASN A 151 5.30 -1.30 -8.89
CA ASN A 151 6.13 -0.96 -7.73
C ASN A 151 7.55 -1.57 -7.79
N ARG A 152 7.79 -2.61 -8.58
CA ARG A 152 9.12 -3.20 -8.70
C ARG A 152 10.08 -2.28 -9.45
N PRO A 153 11.33 -2.08 -8.96
CA PRO A 153 12.36 -1.44 -9.76
C PRO A 153 12.52 -2.26 -11.04
N ARG A 154 12.22 -1.66 -12.18
CA ARG A 154 12.33 -2.35 -13.47
C ARG A 154 13.79 -2.76 -13.68
N LEU A 155 14.07 -4.05 -13.63
CA LEU A 155 15.15 -4.62 -14.41
C LEU A 155 14.94 -4.16 -15.87
N LYS A 156 15.98 -3.62 -16.50
CA LYS A 156 15.97 -2.92 -17.81
C LYS A 156 15.50 -3.76 -19.03
N ILE A 157 14.65 -4.77 -18.85
CA ILE A 157 14.37 -5.80 -19.88
C ILE A 157 13.08 -5.54 -20.69
N PHE A 158 12.17 -4.67 -20.27
CA PHE A 158 10.95 -4.40 -21.08
C PHE A 158 10.77 -2.91 -21.39
N ARG A 159 11.48 -2.50 -22.44
CA ARG A 159 11.38 -1.16 -23.06
C ARG A 159 10.32 -1.19 -24.15
N ASN A 160 9.06 -1.44 -23.86
CA ASN A 160 7.94 -1.17 -24.80
C ASN A 160 6.58 -1.72 -24.29
N HIS A 161 6.10 -1.26 -23.14
CA HIS A 161 4.65 -1.19 -22.95
C HIS A 161 4.34 0.03 -22.10
N LYS A 162 3.87 1.06 -22.79
CA LYS A 162 3.25 2.23 -22.19
C LYS A 162 1.92 1.77 -21.60
N ILE A 163 1.94 1.27 -20.36
CA ILE A 163 0.69 1.09 -19.62
C ILE A 163 0.22 2.49 -19.29
N MET A 164 -0.74 2.95 -20.09
CA MET A 164 -1.45 4.19 -19.79
C MET A 164 -2.31 3.94 -18.55
N TRP A 165 -1.77 4.30 -17.39
CA TRP A 165 -2.56 4.54 -16.20
C TRP A 165 -3.45 5.76 -16.51
N ASN A 166 -4.76 5.55 -16.61
CA ASN A 166 -5.75 6.63 -16.72
C ASN A 166 -6.57 6.66 -15.42
N PRO A 167 -6.22 7.53 -14.47
CA PRO A 167 -6.86 7.55 -13.15
C PRO A 167 -8.17 8.35 -13.10
N LYS A 168 -8.62 8.96 -14.21
CA LYS A 168 -9.86 9.75 -14.18
C LYS A 168 -11.07 8.84 -14.36
N PRO A 169 -11.95 8.73 -13.34
CA PRO A 169 -13.30 8.21 -13.58
C PRO A 169 -14.01 9.14 -14.56
N ALA A 170 -14.64 8.57 -15.58
CA ALA A 170 -15.52 9.31 -16.46
C ALA A 170 -16.59 10.01 -15.60
N LYS A 171 -16.66 11.33 -15.67
CA LYS A 171 -17.82 12.05 -15.17
C LYS A 171 -19.01 11.60 -16.01
N ILE A 172 -19.88 10.82 -15.40
CA ILE A 172 -21.19 10.52 -15.98
C ILE A 172 -22.01 11.80 -15.81
N SER A 173 -22.35 12.38 -16.94
CA SER A 173 -23.32 13.50 -17.04
C SER A 173 -24.71 12.98 -16.78
#